data_366fae86d4a073c32027053c8d404adf
#
_entry.id   366fae86d4a073c32027053c8d404adf
#
_cell.length_a   1.000
_cell.length_b   1.000
_cell.length_c   1.000
_cell.angle_alpha   90.00
_cell.angle_beta   90.00
_cell.angle_gamma   90.00
#
_symmetry.space_group_name_H-M   'P 1'
#
loop_
_entity.id
_entity.type
_entity.pdbx_description
1 polymer ?
#
loop_
_entity_poly.entity_id
_entity_poly.type
_entity_poly.pdbx_seq_one_letter_code
_entity_poly.pdbx_strand_id
1 'polypeptide(L)' 'MKKKISILGSTGSIGVNALNVIKTISQEYEIVHLTGNANADLMIKQCREFHPKSIVMIN' A
#
# COMPACT_ATOMS: atom_id res chain seq x y z
N MET A 1 4.30 -18.03 7.41
CA MET A 1 4.68 -16.66 7.81
C MET A 1 4.66 -15.73 6.60
N LYS A 2 3.99 -14.60 6.72
CA LYS A 2 3.88 -13.66 5.61
C LYS A 2 5.15 -12.83 5.46
N LYS A 3 5.54 -12.57 4.22
CA LYS A 3 6.63 -11.63 3.92
C LYS A 3 6.11 -10.22 4.04
N LYS A 4 6.91 -9.34 4.62
CA LYS A 4 6.54 -7.94 4.83
C LYS A 4 7.01 -7.10 3.66
N ILE A 5 6.13 -6.23 3.18
CA ILE A 5 6.40 -5.39 2.00
C ILE A 5 6.11 -3.93 2.34
N SER A 6 6.95 -3.06 1.85
CA SER A 6 6.72 -1.61 1.86
C SER A 6 6.55 -1.13 0.44
N ILE A 7 5.54 -0.30 0.19
CA ILE A 7 5.29 0.26 -1.13
C ILE A 7 5.58 1.75 -1.09
N LEU A 8 6.53 2.18 -1.90
CA LEU A 8 6.86 3.60 -2.05
C LEU A 8 6.06 4.16 -3.23
N GLY A 9 5.30 5.21 -2.97
CA GLY A 9 4.45 5.80 -3.99
C GLY A 9 3.21 4.97 -4.27
N SER A 10 2.54 4.49 -3.23
CA SER A 10 1.39 3.59 -3.37
C SER A 10 0.20 4.22 -4.08
N THR A 11 0.11 5.54 -4.11
CA THR A 11 -0.98 6.24 -4.80
C THR A 11 -0.66 6.56 -6.26
N GLY A 12 0.57 6.28 -6.72
CA GLY A 12 0.92 6.44 -8.13
C GLY A 12 0.51 5.21 -8.95
N SER A 13 0.63 5.32 -10.28
CA SER A 13 0.17 4.26 -11.17
C SER A 13 0.84 2.92 -10.89
N ILE A 14 2.16 2.93 -10.71
CA ILE A 14 2.90 1.70 -10.47
C ILE A 14 2.54 1.12 -9.11
N GLY A 15 2.41 1.99 -8.09
CA GLY A 15 2.05 1.55 -6.75
C GLY A 15 0.66 0.94 -6.69
N VAL A 16 -0.31 1.56 -7.37
CA VAL A 16 -1.68 1.04 -7.44
C VAL A 16 -1.68 -0.34 -8.09
N ASN A 17 -0.95 -0.49 -9.21
CA ASN A 17 -0.87 -1.79 -9.88
C ASN A 17 -0.19 -2.84 -9.02
N ALA A 18 0.87 -2.45 -8.30
CA ALA A 18 1.56 -3.38 -7.41
C ALA A 18 0.62 -3.87 -6.30
N LEU A 19 -0.16 -2.97 -5.71
CA LEU A 19 -1.12 -3.34 -4.67
C LEU A 19 -2.20 -4.27 -5.21
N ASN A 20 -2.66 -4.06 -6.45
CA ASN A 20 -3.63 -4.94 -7.07
C ASN A 20 -3.09 -6.36 -7.22
N VAL A 21 -1.82 -6.50 -7.59
CA VAL A 21 -1.19 -7.82 -7.67
C VAL A 21 -1.06 -8.45 -6.27
N ILE A 22 -0.61 -7.67 -5.30
CA ILE A 22 -0.44 -8.17 -3.93
C ILE A 22 -1.78 -8.63 -3.35
N LYS A 23 -2.87 -7.96 -3.71
CA LYS A 23 -4.19 -8.34 -3.26
C LYS A 23 -4.54 -9.78 -3.64
N THR A 24 -4.08 -10.25 -4.79
CA THR A 24 -4.36 -11.62 -5.25
C THR A 24 -3.50 -12.66 -4.53
N ILE A 25 -2.40 -12.24 -3.90
CA ILE A 25 -1.49 -13.14 -3.19
C ILE A 25 -1.34 -12.73 -1.72
N SER A 26 -2.40 -12.18 -1.15
CA SER A 26 -2.37 -11.59 0.18
C SER A 26 -2.06 -12.61 1.29
N GLN A 27 -2.24 -13.89 1.01
CA GLN A 27 -1.91 -14.92 2.00
C GLN A 27 -0.41 -15.06 2.21
N GLU A 28 0.39 -14.63 1.23
CA GLU A 28 1.85 -14.75 1.27
C GLU A 28 2.55 -13.47 1.68
N TYR A 29 1.86 -12.32 1.59
CA TYR A 29 2.45 -11.01 1.80
C TYR A 29 1.62 -10.14 2.72
N GLU A 30 2.31 -9.30 3.46
CA GLU A 30 1.69 -8.34 4.37
C GLU A 30 2.27 -6.96 4.07
N ILE A 31 1.38 -5.97 3.86
CA ILE A 31 1.80 -4.58 3.64
C ILE A 31 2.06 -3.94 4.99
N VAL A 32 3.29 -3.49 5.24
CA VAL A 32 3.64 -2.86 6.51
C VAL A 32 3.69 -1.34 6.40
N HIS A 33 4.21 -0.83 5.30
CA HIS A 33 4.35 0.61 5.12
C HIS A 33 3.87 1.03 3.75
N LEU A 34 3.15 2.14 3.69
CA LEU A 34 2.76 2.79 2.44
C LEU A 34 3.24 4.22 2.46
N THR A 35 3.85 4.67 1.38
CA THR A 35 4.13 6.10 1.20
C THR A 35 3.40 6.58 -0.03
N GLY A 36 2.86 7.78 0.02
CA GLY A 36 2.13 8.33 -1.10
C GLY A 36 2.34 9.82 -1.21
N ASN A 37 1.86 10.35 -2.31
CA ASN A 37 1.90 11.77 -2.57
C ASN A 37 0.55 12.39 -2.19
N ALA A 38 0.17 13.50 -2.75
CA ALA A 38 -0.95 14.32 -2.32
C ALA A 38 -2.34 13.67 -2.35
N ASN A 39 -2.49 12.45 -2.86
CA ASN A 39 -3.80 11.82 -2.98
C ASN A 39 -4.24 11.12 -1.69
N ALA A 40 -4.74 11.92 -0.74
CA ALA A 40 -5.14 11.41 0.56
C ALA A 40 -6.34 10.47 0.50
N ASP A 41 -7.29 10.72 -0.41
CA ASP A 41 -8.47 9.87 -0.52
C ASP A 41 -8.10 8.45 -0.93
N LEU A 42 -7.19 8.32 -1.87
CA LEU A 42 -6.72 7.00 -2.31
C LEU A 42 -5.92 6.32 -1.21
N MET A 43 -5.10 7.08 -0.48
CA MET A 43 -4.34 6.52 0.63
C MET A 43 -5.28 5.96 1.71
N ILE A 44 -6.38 6.66 2.00
CA ILE A 44 -7.36 6.19 2.98
C ILE A 44 -7.97 4.86 2.53
N LYS A 45 -8.32 4.75 1.25
CA LYS A 45 -8.84 3.50 0.72
C LYS A 45 -7.83 2.37 0.87
N GLN A 46 -6.56 2.64 0.57
CA GLN A 46 -5.51 1.65 0.68
C GLN A 46 -5.30 1.22 2.14
N CYS A 47 -5.39 2.16 3.08
CA CYS A 47 -5.29 1.83 4.49
C CYS A 47 -6.40 0.91 4.94
N ARG A 48 -7.62 1.15 4.49
CA ARG A 48 -8.76 0.32 4.86
C ARG A 48 -8.68 -1.09 4.27
N GLU A 49 -8.04 -1.20 3.12
CA GLU A 49 -7.95 -2.47 2.41
C GLU A 49 -6.76 -3.31 2.89
N PHE A 50 -5.62 -2.69 3.09
CA PHE A 50 -4.38 -3.42 3.38
C PHE A 50 -3.94 -3.34 4.85
N HIS A 51 -4.49 -2.42 5.62
CA HIS A 51 -4.18 -2.24 7.05
C HIS A 51 -2.69 -2.15 7.34
N PRO A 52 -1.95 -1.23 6.68
CA PRO A 52 -0.52 -1.10 6.95
C PRO A 52 -0.26 -0.60 8.36
N LYS A 53 0.92 -0.92 8.88
CA LYS A 53 1.31 -0.43 10.20
C LYS A 53 1.60 1.05 10.23
N SER A 54 2.09 1.60 9.12
CA SER A 54 2.33 3.04 9.04
C SER A 54 2.16 3.52 7.61
N ILE A 55 1.83 4.80 7.49
CA ILE A 55 1.73 5.47 6.21
C ILE A 55 2.46 6.81 6.30
N VAL A 56 3.00 7.27 5.18
CA VAL A 56 3.62 8.58 5.06
C VAL A 56 3.08 9.25 3.82
N MET A 57 2.54 10.45 3.99
CA MET A 57 2.11 11.29 2.86
C MET A 57 3.15 12.37 2.64
N ILE A 58 3.65 12.46 1.42
CA ILE A 58 4.65 13.45 1.03
C ILE A 58 3.99 14.46 0.12
N ASN A 59 4.09 15.72 0.53
CA ASN A 59 3.52 16.81 -0.25
C ASN A 59 4.60 17.48 -1.07
#